data_478b491be6deaa0a85bae22602682695
#
_entry.id   478b491be6deaa0a85bae22602682695
#
_cell.length_a   1.000
_cell.length_b   1.000
_cell.length_c   1.000
_cell.angle_alpha   90.00
_cell.angle_beta   90.00
_cell.angle_gamma   90.00
#
_symmetry.space_group_name_H-M   'P 1'
#
loop_
_entity.id
_entity.type
_entity.pdbx_description
1 polymer ?
#
loop_
_entity_poly.entity_id
_entity_poly.type
_entity_poly.pdbx_seq_one_letter_code
_entity_poly.pdbx_strand_id
1 'polypeptide(L)'
;MTVFQEGIDVSRYQGVVDWSAVAAAGKEFAIVRVGSSNQSGPYVDPYFTRNVQGAHEAGLRVGAYFYTYAKSEDEVIRELEVFLKALEGHRLEYPVYVDAEDASLASLGREKVTGLIQFSMDILDQKGWFPGYYSHTEFLRRYINTRQLEDYPLWVADYRGYVGYQGDYGVWQYSSVGQVGGVNGNVDLNYSYKDYLPLIRAAGKNGYLLEADPTQPENSDYYALWRAAQDKLDRIALILTEE
;
A
#
# COMPACT_ATOMS: atom_id res chain seq x y z
N MET A 1 -16.45 9.53 12.35
CA MET A 1 -16.22 9.49 10.89
C MET A 1 -17.34 8.69 10.24
N THR A 2 -17.75 9.04 9.02
CA THR A 2 -18.74 8.25 8.27
C THR A 2 -17.96 7.24 7.42
N VAL A 3 -18.41 5.97 7.43
CA VAL A 3 -17.84 4.94 6.56
C VAL A 3 -18.12 5.28 5.11
N PHE A 4 -17.10 5.30 4.28
CA PHE A 4 -17.18 5.53 2.84
C PHE A 4 -17.38 4.21 2.10
N GLN A 5 -16.58 3.19 2.41
CA GLN A 5 -16.66 1.84 1.81
C GLN A 5 -16.33 0.76 2.85
N GLU A 6 -16.87 -0.44 2.61
CA GLU A 6 -16.50 -1.66 3.34
C GLU A 6 -15.63 -2.56 2.45
N GLY A 7 -14.60 -3.17 3.05
CA GLY A 7 -13.69 -4.02 2.31
C GLY A 7 -13.08 -5.13 3.14
N ILE A 8 -12.23 -5.90 2.46
CA ILE A 8 -11.43 -6.96 3.06
C ILE A 8 -9.96 -6.75 2.72
N ASP A 9 -9.06 -7.36 3.49
CA ASP A 9 -7.71 -7.55 3.01
C ASP A 9 -7.36 -9.04 2.96
N VAL A 10 -6.54 -9.40 1.96
CA VAL A 10 -6.27 -10.79 1.62
C VAL A 10 -4.82 -11.03 1.25
N SER A 11 -4.41 -12.26 1.46
CA SER A 11 -3.10 -12.76 1.08
C SER A 11 -3.22 -14.23 0.64
N ARG A 12 -2.09 -14.90 0.49
CA ARG A 12 -2.06 -16.35 0.22
C ARG A 12 -2.84 -17.20 1.24
N TYR A 13 -3.07 -16.67 2.45
CA TYR A 13 -3.75 -17.41 3.52
C TYR A 13 -5.23 -17.64 3.23
N GLN A 14 -5.88 -16.78 2.45
CA GLN A 14 -7.27 -16.96 2.00
C GLN A 14 -7.38 -17.92 0.80
N GLY A 15 -6.23 -18.26 0.16
CA GLY A 15 -6.21 -19.15 -1.00
C GLY A 15 -6.95 -18.56 -2.21
N VAL A 16 -7.77 -19.38 -2.84
CA VAL A 16 -8.60 -18.95 -3.98
C VAL A 16 -9.85 -18.27 -3.48
N VAL A 17 -10.03 -17.00 -3.86
CA VAL A 17 -11.20 -16.17 -3.52
C VAL A 17 -12.17 -16.14 -4.70
N ASP A 18 -13.46 -16.30 -4.43
CA ASP A 18 -14.55 -15.99 -5.36
C ASP A 18 -14.93 -14.51 -5.21
N TRP A 19 -14.33 -13.67 -6.03
CA TRP A 19 -14.51 -12.22 -5.94
C TRP A 19 -15.91 -11.76 -6.28
N SER A 20 -16.63 -12.49 -7.13
CA SER A 20 -18.05 -12.19 -7.43
C SER A 20 -18.93 -12.38 -6.19
N ALA A 21 -18.67 -13.43 -5.42
CA ALA A 21 -19.37 -13.66 -4.15
C ALA A 21 -18.97 -12.61 -3.08
N VAL A 22 -17.71 -12.17 -3.05
CA VAL A 22 -17.23 -11.08 -2.16
C VAL A 22 -17.96 -9.77 -2.47
N ALA A 23 -18.08 -9.40 -3.75
CA ALA A 23 -18.84 -8.22 -4.20
C ALA A 23 -20.32 -8.34 -3.82
N ALA A 24 -20.93 -9.52 -4.07
CA ALA A 24 -22.32 -9.80 -3.70
C ALA A 24 -22.56 -9.74 -2.18
N ALA A 25 -21.53 -9.97 -1.37
CA ALA A 25 -21.57 -9.80 0.09
C ALA A 25 -21.42 -8.33 0.52
N GLY A 26 -21.46 -7.36 -0.42
CA GLY A 26 -21.44 -5.92 -0.14
C GLY A 26 -20.03 -5.36 0.11
N LYS A 27 -18.96 -6.07 -0.28
CA LYS A 27 -17.61 -5.53 -0.20
C LYS A 27 -17.29 -4.72 -1.46
N GLU A 28 -16.71 -3.54 -1.25
CA GLU A 28 -16.50 -2.54 -2.29
C GLU A 28 -15.01 -2.31 -2.59
N PHE A 29 -14.11 -2.72 -1.67
CA PHE A 29 -12.68 -2.67 -1.90
C PHE A 29 -11.94 -3.87 -1.31
N ALA A 30 -10.74 -4.10 -1.81
CA ALA A 30 -9.79 -5.09 -1.29
C ALA A 30 -8.39 -4.49 -1.18
N ILE A 31 -7.67 -4.81 -0.11
CA ILE A 31 -6.23 -4.53 0.02
C ILE A 31 -5.51 -5.87 -0.10
N VAL A 32 -4.69 -6.02 -1.15
CA VAL A 32 -4.10 -7.31 -1.53
C VAL A 32 -2.61 -7.34 -1.20
N ARG A 33 -2.14 -8.40 -0.54
CA ARG A 33 -0.73 -8.53 -0.22
C ARG A 33 0.12 -8.72 -1.47
N VAL A 34 1.06 -7.80 -1.72
CA VAL A 34 2.09 -7.93 -2.77
C VAL A 34 3.08 -9.02 -2.43
N GLY A 35 3.54 -9.02 -1.17
CA GLY A 35 4.55 -9.95 -0.72
C GLY A 35 4.99 -9.73 0.73
N SER A 36 6.05 -10.42 1.11
CA SER A 36 6.71 -10.34 2.41
C SER A 36 8.13 -10.89 2.30
N SER A 37 8.84 -10.95 3.42
CA SER A 37 10.16 -11.55 3.50
C SER A 37 10.17 -12.80 4.39
N ASN A 38 11.14 -13.67 4.19
CA ASN A 38 11.44 -14.84 5.01
C ASN A 38 12.96 -15.03 5.08
N GLN A 39 13.42 -16.17 5.61
CA GLN A 39 14.86 -16.48 5.72
C GLN A 39 15.59 -16.53 4.37
N SER A 40 14.87 -16.76 3.26
CA SER A 40 15.43 -16.79 1.90
C SER A 40 15.38 -15.40 1.21
N GLY A 41 14.86 -14.39 1.88
CA GLY A 41 14.69 -13.04 1.37
C GLY A 41 13.25 -12.70 1.02
N PRO A 42 13.03 -11.56 0.33
CA PRO A 42 11.70 -11.12 -0.09
C PRO A 42 11.10 -12.04 -1.15
N TYR A 43 9.79 -12.22 -1.10
CA TYR A 43 9.02 -13.02 -2.05
C TYR A 43 7.70 -12.36 -2.39
N VAL A 44 7.22 -12.56 -3.61
CA VAL A 44 5.88 -12.13 -4.05
C VAL A 44 4.83 -13.12 -3.54
N ASP A 45 3.70 -12.62 -3.06
CA ASP A 45 2.56 -13.45 -2.71
C ASP A 45 2.02 -14.16 -3.97
N PRO A 46 1.94 -15.51 -3.98
CA PRO A 46 1.56 -16.26 -5.18
C PRO A 46 0.13 -15.98 -5.66
N TYR A 47 -0.70 -15.36 -4.85
CA TYR A 47 -2.06 -14.98 -5.20
C TYR A 47 -2.21 -13.49 -5.56
N PHE A 48 -1.16 -12.68 -5.47
CA PHE A 48 -1.24 -11.23 -5.66
C PHE A 48 -1.92 -10.85 -6.98
N THR A 49 -1.34 -11.22 -8.11
CA THR A 49 -1.86 -10.87 -9.44
C THR A 49 -3.29 -11.39 -9.65
N ARG A 50 -3.54 -12.64 -9.24
CA ARG A 50 -4.87 -13.25 -9.34
C ARG A 50 -5.91 -12.49 -8.52
N ASN A 51 -5.57 -12.10 -7.28
CA ASN A 51 -6.47 -11.37 -6.41
C ASN A 51 -6.76 -9.96 -6.93
N VAL A 52 -5.74 -9.24 -7.40
CA VAL A 52 -5.92 -7.91 -8.02
C VAL A 52 -6.85 -8.00 -9.24
N GLN A 53 -6.60 -8.95 -10.15
CA GLN A 53 -7.43 -9.13 -11.35
C GLN A 53 -8.87 -9.52 -10.98
N GLY A 54 -9.04 -10.52 -10.13
CA GLY A 54 -10.37 -10.99 -9.75
C GLY A 54 -11.19 -9.93 -9.01
N ALA A 55 -10.57 -9.14 -8.13
CA ALA A 55 -11.23 -8.04 -7.45
C ALA A 55 -11.69 -6.95 -8.43
N HIS A 56 -10.84 -6.56 -9.39
CA HIS A 56 -11.22 -5.61 -10.44
C HIS A 56 -12.33 -6.14 -11.35
N GLU A 57 -12.26 -7.41 -11.78
CA GLU A 57 -13.30 -8.06 -12.61
C GLU A 57 -14.65 -8.08 -11.88
N ALA A 58 -14.65 -8.19 -10.56
CA ALA A 58 -15.85 -8.12 -9.73
C ALA A 58 -16.29 -6.68 -9.39
N GLY A 59 -15.57 -5.66 -9.87
CA GLY A 59 -15.89 -4.25 -9.68
C GLY A 59 -15.44 -3.64 -8.35
N LEU A 60 -14.60 -4.34 -7.57
CA LEU A 60 -14.03 -3.79 -6.35
C LEU A 60 -12.86 -2.85 -6.68
N ARG A 61 -12.68 -1.83 -5.85
CA ARG A 61 -11.46 -1.03 -5.83
C ARG A 61 -10.35 -1.79 -5.13
N VAL A 62 -9.11 -1.64 -5.62
CA VAL A 62 -7.98 -2.41 -5.11
C VAL A 62 -6.90 -1.50 -4.56
N GLY A 63 -6.36 -1.86 -3.41
CA GLY A 63 -5.10 -1.39 -2.86
C GLY A 63 -4.12 -2.55 -2.69
N ALA A 64 -2.92 -2.23 -2.25
CA ALA A 64 -1.91 -3.26 -2.01
C ALA A 64 -1.17 -3.03 -0.70
N TYR A 65 -0.56 -4.08 -0.14
CA TYR A 65 0.34 -3.96 0.98
C TYR A 65 1.49 -4.98 0.90
N PHE A 66 2.58 -4.68 1.54
CA PHE A 66 3.63 -5.67 1.79
C PHE A 66 4.03 -5.66 3.27
N TYR A 67 4.19 -6.86 3.82
CA TYR A 67 4.60 -7.06 5.21
C TYR A 67 6.13 -7.00 5.29
N THR A 68 6.68 -5.99 5.97
CA THR A 68 8.12 -5.77 6.05
C THR A 68 8.75 -6.39 7.29
N TYR A 69 9.95 -6.93 7.11
CA TYR A 69 10.89 -7.33 8.17
C TYR A 69 12.17 -6.51 8.13
N ALA A 70 12.27 -5.52 7.25
CA ALA A 70 13.50 -4.75 7.02
C ALA A 70 13.95 -3.97 8.27
N LYS A 71 15.21 -4.13 8.64
CA LYS A 71 15.87 -3.49 9.79
C LYS A 71 16.93 -2.47 9.38
N SER A 72 17.16 -2.31 8.10
CA SER A 72 18.08 -1.36 7.49
C SER A 72 17.52 -0.87 6.15
N GLU A 73 18.06 0.24 5.65
CA GLU A 73 17.71 0.78 4.34
C GLU A 73 18.05 -0.19 3.21
N ASP A 74 19.20 -0.90 3.30
CA ASP A 74 19.56 -1.94 2.34
C ASP A 74 18.54 -3.09 2.29
N GLU A 75 17.94 -3.44 3.43
CA GLU A 75 16.89 -4.45 3.48
C GLU A 75 15.59 -3.92 2.88
N VAL A 76 15.23 -2.67 3.14
CA VAL A 76 14.09 -1.99 2.49
C VAL A 76 14.26 -1.98 0.97
N ILE A 77 15.45 -1.61 0.46
CA ILE A 77 15.73 -1.60 -0.98
C ILE A 77 15.52 -2.98 -1.58
N ARG A 78 16.07 -4.04 -0.96
CA ARG A 78 15.90 -5.43 -1.43
C ARG A 78 14.44 -5.89 -1.43
N GLU A 79 13.66 -5.51 -0.41
CA GLU A 79 12.22 -5.81 -0.39
C GLU A 79 11.50 -5.09 -1.52
N LEU A 80 11.75 -3.79 -1.68
CA LEU A 80 11.07 -2.97 -2.66
C LEU A 80 11.45 -3.31 -4.10
N GLU A 81 12.68 -3.76 -4.39
CA GLU A 81 13.05 -4.27 -5.73
C GLU A 81 12.12 -5.41 -6.18
N VAL A 82 11.76 -6.31 -5.27
CA VAL A 82 10.85 -7.43 -5.57
C VAL A 82 9.40 -6.96 -5.68
N PHE A 83 8.95 -6.11 -4.74
CA PHE A 83 7.55 -5.69 -4.66
C PHE A 83 7.17 -4.70 -5.75
N LEU A 84 8.05 -3.76 -6.09
CA LEU A 84 7.83 -2.81 -7.18
C LEU A 84 7.68 -3.54 -8.52
N LYS A 85 8.50 -4.57 -8.78
CA LYS A 85 8.38 -5.38 -9.99
C LYS A 85 7.05 -6.14 -10.04
N ALA A 86 6.54 -6.61 -8.90
CA ALA A 86 5.24 -7.26 -8.85
C ALA A 86 4.07 -6.29 -9.07
N LEU A 87 4.24 -5.03 -8.68
CA LEU A 87 3.24 -3.97 -8.87
C LEU A 87 3.17 -3.44 -10.32
N GLU A 88 4.23 -3.63 -11.12
CA GLU A 88 4.28 -3.13 -12.51
C GLU A 88 3.05 -3.59 -13.33
N GLY A 89 2.49 -2.65 -14.08
CA GLY A 89 1.33 -2.90 -14.96
C GLY A 89 -0.02 -2.97 -14.24
N HIS A 90 -0.04 -2.95 -12.91
CA HIS A 90 -1.29 -2.85 -12.15
C HIS A 90 -1.74 -1.40 -11.97
N ARG A 91 -3.07 -1.21 -11.86
CA ARG A 91 -3.69 0.06 -11.50
C ARG A 91 -4.42 -0.13 -10.18
N LEU A 92 -4.22 0.78 -9.22
CA LEU A 92 -4.77 0.62 -7.88
C LEU A 92 -5.53 1.88 -7.45
N GLU A 93 -6.72 1.72 -6.90
CA GLU A 93 -7.62 2.78 -6.43
C GLU A 93 -7.41 3.17 -4.96
N TYR A 94 -6.65 2.35 -4.25
CA TYR A 94 -6.22 2.56 -2.86
C TYR A 94 -4.70 2.64 -2.78
N PRO A 95 -4.14 3.16 -1.67
CA PRO A 95 -2.69 3.24 -1.49
C PRO A 95 -1.97 1.89 -1.54
N VAL A 96 -0.65 1.95 -1.73
CA VAL A 96 0.29 0.85 -1.45
C VAL A 96 0.83 1.04 -0.03
N TYR A 97 0.47 0.13 0.88
CA TYR A 97 0.78 0.25 2.29
C TYR A 97 2.04 -0.53 2.68
N VAL A 98 2.89 0.11 3.47
CA VAL A 98 4.00 -0.52 4.20
C VAL A 98 3.43 -1.09 5.49
N ASP A 99 3.32 -2.40 5.61
CA ASP A 99 2.84 -3.09 6.82
C ASP A 99 4.01 -3.33 7.78
N ALA A 100 4.09 -2.50 8.82
CA ALA A 100 5.15 -2.48 9.80
C ALA A 100 4.60 -2.72 11.20
N GLU A 101 4.47 -3.99 11.57
CA GLU A 101 3.99 -4.40 12.90
C GLU A 101 4.75 -5.58 13.51
N ASP A 102 5.76 -6.11 12.79
CA ASP A 102 6.48 -7.28 13.27
C ASP A 102 7.24 -6.97 14.57
N ALA A 103 7.10 -7.87 15.54
CA ALA A 103 7.72 -7.73 16.85
C ALA A 103 9.24 -7.61 16.78
N SER A 104 9.89 -8.13 15.74
CA SER A 104 11.34 -8.03 15.56
C SER A 104 11.81 -6.62 15.26
N LEU A 105 10.93 -5.74 14.75
CA LEU A 105 11.23 -4.32 14.51
C LEU A 105 11.26 -3.51 15.81
N ALA A 106 10.56 -3.95 16.86
CA ALA A 106 10.47 -3.24 18.14
C ALA A 106 11.84 -2.96 18.78
N SER A 107 12.81 -3.86 18.57
CA SER A 107 14.18 -3.72 19.09
C SER A 107 14.98 -2.57 18.48
N LEU A 108 14.53 -2.03 17.32
CA LEU A 108 15.20 -0.92 16.64
C LEU A 108 14.91 0.44 17.29
N GLY A 109 13.82 0.50 18.08
CA GLY A 109 13.33 1.74 18.65
C GLY A 109 12.54 2.62 17.67
N ARG A 110 11.80 3.57 18.23
CA ARG A 110 10.80 4.37 17.52
C ARG A 110 11.37 5.12 16.31
N GLU A 111 12.46 5.85 16.51
CA GLU A 111 13.04 6.70 15.46
C GLU A 111 13.50 5.87 14.25
N LYS A 112 14.15 4.72 14.50
CA LYS A 112 14.64 3.85 13.42
C LYS A 112 13.48 3.19 12.69
N VAL A 113 12.48 2.67 13.39
CA VAL A 113 11.28 2.08 12.76
C VAL A 113 10.57 3.12 11.90
N THR A 114 10.33 4.33 12.42
CA THR A 114 9.70 5.41 11.68
C THR A 114 10.50 5.80 10.44
N GLY A 115 11.83 5.93 10.57
CA GLY A 115 12.70 6.24 9.44
C GLY A 115 12.65 5.20 8.33
N LEU A 116 12.61 3.91 8.68
CA LEU A 116 12.50 2.84 7.67
C LEU A 116 11.14 2.81 6.96
N ILE A 117 10.04 3.07 7.69
CA ILE A 117 8.71 3.22 7.09
C ILE A 117 8.70 4.40 6.12
N GLN A 118 9.19 5.56 6.56
CA GLN A 118 9.27 6.75 5.72
C GLN A 118 10.14 6.51 4.48
N PHE A 119 11.31 5.94 4.63
CA PHE A 119 12.20 5.60 3.52
C PHE A 119 11.53 4.67 2.50
N SER A 120 10.77 3.67 2.98
CA SER A 120 9.99 2.79 2.10
C SER A 120 8.92 3.57 1.32
N MET A 121 8.20 4.48 1.99
CA MET A 121 7.16 5.29 1.35
C MET A 121 7.74 6.30 0.36
N ASP A 122 8.89 6.89 0.66
CA ASP A 122 9.59 7.81 -0.24
C ASP A 122 9.99 7.11 -1.54
N ILE A 123 10.49 5.86 -1.47
CA ILE A 123 10.80 5.06 -2.66
C ILE A 123 9.52 4.73 -3.44
N LEU A 124 8.45 4.29 -2.78
CA LEU A 124 7.17 4.05 -3.44
C LEU A 124 6.67 5.30 -4.18
N ASP A 125 6.73 6.46 -3.53
CA ASP A 125 6.32 7.73 -4.11
C ASP A 125 7.14 8.09 -5.34
N GLN A 126 8.46 7.99 -5.26
CA GLN A 126 9.38 8.23 -6.39
C GLN A 126 9.14 7.28 -7.57
N LYS A 127 8.69 6.05 -7.29
CA LYS A 127 8.37 5.04 -8.31
C LYS A 127 6.93 5.13 -8.83
N GLY A 128 6.19 6.20 -8.49
CA GLY A 128 4.86 6.46 -9.02
C GLY A 128 3.71 5.75 -8.28
N TRP A 129 3.97 5.23 -7.08
CA TRP A 129 2.94 4.67 -6.23
C TRP A 129 2.47 5.67 -5.18
N PHE A 130 1.20 5.62 -4.81
CA PHE A 130 0.61 6.44 -3.75
C PHE A 130 0.79 5.69 -2.42
N PRO A 131 1.77 6.11 -1.58
CA PRO A 131 2.15 5.32 -0.43
C PRO A 131 1.23 5.56 0.77
N GLY A 132 1.19 4.57 1.66
CA GLY A 132 0.61 4.65 2.98
C GLY A 132 1.32 3.68 3.91
N TYR A 133 0.93 3.64 5.17
CA TYR A 133 1.46 2.69 6.13
C TYR A 133 0.36 2.05 6.95
N TYR A 134 0.59 0.80 7.37
CA TYR A 134 -0.30 0.03 8.24
C TYR A 134 0.44 -0.37 9.50
N SER A 135 -0.28 -0.34 10.61
CA SER A 135 0.13 -1.01 11.84
C SER A 135 -1.03 -1.15 12.81
N HIS A 136 -0.93 -2.06 13.78
CA HIS A 136 -1.91 -2.12 14.87
C HIS A 136 -1.68 -1.03 15.93
N THR A 137 -2.75 -0.59 16.59
CA THR A 137 -2.75 0.55 17.53
C THR A 137 -1.63 0.50 18.57
N GLU A 138 -1.32 -0.68 19.12
CA GLU A 138 -0.29 -0.81 20.16
C GLU A 138 1.11 -0.56 19.60
N PHE A 139 1.42 -1.06 18.39
CA PHE A 139 2.70 -0.83 17.73
C PHE A 139 2.86 0.63 17.31
N LEU A 140 1.79 1.25 16.76
CA LEU A 140 1.75 2.69 16.45
C LEU A 140 2.14 3.53 17.67
N ARG A 141 1.51 3.27 18.80
CA ARG A 141 1.77 4.05 20.03
C ARG A 141 3.18 3.91 20.57
N ARG A 142 3.79 2.74 20.46
CA ARG A 142 5.09 2.42 21.05
C ARG A 142 6.26 2.72 20.13
N TYR A 143 6.12 2.37 18.85
CA TYR A 143 7.26 2.22 17.96
C TYR A 143 7.20 3.09 16.70
N ILE A 144 6.14 3.90 16.49
CA ILE A 144 6.04 4.78 15.33
C ILE A 144 5.81 6.22 15.79
N ASN A 145 6.60 7.15 15.26
CA ASN A 145 6.39 8.57 15.40
C ASN A 145 5.41 9.05 14.32
N THR A 146 4.12 8.91 14.59
CA THR A 146 3.05 9.20 13.63
C THR A 146 2.96 10.66 13.22
N ARG A 147 3.52 11.60 14.02
CA ARG A 147 3.61 13.02 13.63
C ARG A 147 4.55 13.25 12.45
N GLN A 148 5.62 12.44 12.36
CA GLN A 148 6.55 12.50 11.24
C GLN A 148 5.92 11.95 9.95
N LEU A 149 4.90 11.12 10.06
CA LEU A 149 4.22 10.45 8.97
C LEU A 149 2.78 10.98 8.75
N GLU A 150 2.44 12.16 9.29
CA GLU A 150 1.05 12.67 9.28
C GLU A 150 0.50 12.97 7.89
N ASP A 151 1.37 13.23 6.92
CA ASP A 151 0.99 13.47 5.51
C ASP A 151 0.66 12.19 4.75
N TYR A 152 1.00 11.02 5.30
CA TYR A 152 0.77 9.73 4.65
C TYR A 152 -0.51 9.05 5.15
N PRO A 153 -1.27 8.39 4.26
CA PRO A 153 -2.42 7.58 4.63
C PRO A 153 -2.08 6.50 5.65
N LEU A 154 -2.78 6.51 6.79
CA LEU A 154 -2.71 5.45 7.78
C LEU A 154 -3.87 4.46 7.63
N TRP A 155 -3.54 3.19 7.60
CA TRP A 155 -4.43 2.06 7.80
C TRP A 155 -4.13 1.45 9.18
N VAL A 156 -5.08 1.54 10.10
CA VAL A 156 -4.90 1.13 11.50
C VAL A 156 -5.68 -0.14 11.80
N ALA A 157 -5.06 -1.09 12.51
CA ALA A 157 -5.77 -2.23 13.07
C ALA A 157 -6.09 -2.02 14.55
N ASP A 158 -7.35 -2.28 14.90
CA ASP A 158 -7.82 -2.33 16.28
C ASP A 158 -9.11 -3.16 16.38
N TYR A 159 -9.06 -4.29 17.06
CA TYR A 159 -10.15 -5.27 17.10
C TYR A 159 -11.05 -5.14 18.33
N ARG A 160 -10.94 -4.04 19.08
CA ARG A 160 -11.69 -3.80 20.32
C ARG A 160 -13.07 -3.18 20.11
N GLY A 161 -13.51 -3.01 18.85
CA GLY A 161 -14.75 -2.34 18.49
C GLY A 161 -14.65 -0.81 18.46
N TYR A 162 -13.47 -0.25 18.67
CA TYR A 162 -13.13 1.16 18.52
C TYR A 162 -11.64 1.29 18.24
N VAL A 163 -11.22 2.40 17.63
CA VAL A 163 -9.81 2.70 17.39
C VAL A 163 -9.25 3.47 18.58
N GLY A 164 -8.27 2.88 19.27
CA GLY A 164 -7.60 3.53 20.41
C GLY A 164 -6.48 4.49 20.03
N TYR A 165 -6.20 4.65 18.73
CA TYR A 165 -5.32 5.68 18.18
C TYR A 165 -6.09 7.00 18.06
N GLN A 166 -5.46 8.12 18.49
CA GLN A 166 -6.14 9.42 18.55
C GLN A 166 -5.83 10.35 17.37
N GLY A 167 -4.98 9.94 16.43
CA GLY A 167 -4.68 10.70 15.22
C GLY A 167 -5.60 10.35 14.06
N ASP A 168 -5.34 10.96 12.90
CA ASP A 168 -6.08 10.70 11.67
C ASP A 168 -5.70 9.34 11.07
N TYR A 169 -6.70 8.66 10.53
CA TYR A 169 -6.55 7.43 9.75
C TYR A 169 -7.60 7.37 8.64
N GLY A 170 -7.27 6.71 7.57
CA GLY A 170 -8.18 6.60 6.43
C GLY A 170 -8.85 5.25 6.30
N VAL A 171 -8.22 4.19 6.82
CA VAL A 171 -8.76 2.82 6.83
C VAL A 171 -8.63 2.24 8.24
N TRP A 172 -9.64 1.52 8.68
CA TRP A 172 -9.66 0.78 9.93
C TRP A 172 -9.92 -0.71 9.68
N GLN A 173 -8.94 -1.55 10.00
CA GLN A 173 -9.11 -3.00 10.09
C GLN A 173 -9.72 -3.33 11.45
N TYR A 174 -11.00 -3.68 11.45
CA TYR A 174 -11.77 -3.82 12.69
C TYR A 174 -11.95 -5.27 13.16
N SER A 175 -11.60 -6.25 12.32
CA SER A 175 -11.69 -7.68 12.66
C SER A 175 -10.68 -8.48 11.86
N SER A 176 -10.11 -9.51 12.46
CA SER A 176 -9.28 -10.53 11.81
C SER A 176 -9.97 -11.91 11.76
N VAL A 177 -11.24 -11.98 12.11
CA VAL A 177 -12.03 -13.23 12.17
C VAL A 177 -13.36 -13.10 11.42
N GLY A 178 -13.41 -12.20 10.42
CA GLY A 178 -14.60 -12.01 9.61
C GLY A 178 -14.94 -13.23 8.75
N GLN A 179 -16.21 -13.34 8.37
CA GLN A 179 -16.70 -14.34 7.44
C GLN A 179 -17.38 -13.64 6.29
N VAL A 180 -16.90 -13.86 5.06
CA VAL A 180 -17.41 -13.22 3.84
C VAL A 180 -17.66 -14.29 2.78
N GLY A 181 -18.81 -14.23 2.14
CA GLY A 181 -19.10 -15.12 1.00
C GLY A 181 -18.00 -15.03 -0.05
N GLY A 182 -17.52 -16.16 -0.53
CA GLY A 182 -16.42 -16.21 -1.51
C GLY A 182 -15.02 -16.39 -0.91
N VAL A 183 -14.87 -16.28 0.41
CA VAL A 183 -13.61 -16.54 1.12
C VAL A 183 -13.74 -17.75 2.03
N ASN A 184 -12.77 -18.67 1.92
CA ASN A 184 -12.70 -19.81 2.82
C ASN A 184 -12.02 -19.44 4.15
N GLY A 185 -12.73 -19.64 5.27
CA GLY A 185 -12.22 -19.35 6.62
C GLY A 185 -12.29 -17.87 6.97
N ASN A 186 -11.41 -17.45 7.85
CA ASN A 186 -11.38 -16.08 8.35
C ASN A 186 -10.75 -15.13 7.32
N VAL A 187 -11.28 -13.92 7.31
CA VAL A 187 -10.74 -12.80 6.51
C VAL A 187 -10.79 -11.51 7.32
N ASP A 188 -9.83 -10.65 7.08
CA ASP A 188 -9.74 -9.35 7.72
C ASP A 188 -10.79 -8.40 7.13
N LEU A 189 -11.51 -7.67 8.01
CA LEU A 189 -12.58 -6.75 7.66
C LEU A 189 -12.17 -5.31 7.89
N ASN A 190 -12.49 -4.46 6.92
CA ASN A 190 -12.05 -3.08 6.89
C ASN A 190 -13.18 -2.09 6.61
N TYR A 191 -13.12 -0.93 7.28
CA TYR A 191 -13.84 0.28 6.90
C TYR A 191 -12.87 1.29 6.29
N SER A 192 -13.23 1.86 5.14
CA SER A 192 -12.58 3.05 4.60
C SER A 192 -13.40 4.28 4.91
N TYR A 193 -12.75 5.37 5.34
CA TYR A 193 -13.35 6.67 5.63
C TYR A 193 -12.97 7.73 4.60
N LYS A 194 -12.11 7.38 3.64
CA LYS A 194 -11.61 8.29 2.59
C LYS A 194 -11.85 7.69 1.21
N ASP A 195 -12.25 8.54 0.25
CA ASP A 195 -12.17 8.22 -1.17
C ASP A 195 -10.75 8.53 -1.67
N TYR A 196 -9.94 7.49 -1.86
CA TYR A 196 -8.56 7.65 -2.29
C TYR A 196 -8.42 7.86 -3.80
N LEU A 197 -9.36 7.37 -4.61
CA LEU A 197 -9.22 7.42 -6.06
C LEU A 197 -9.04 8.83 -6.63
N PRO A 198 -9.81 9.87 -6.21
CA PRO A 198 -9.56 11.24 -6.65
C PRO A 198 -8.17 11.75 -6.29
N LEU A 199 -7.67 11.42 -5.09
CA LEU A 199 -6.33 11.82 -4.62
C LEU A 199 -5.23 11.17 -5.44
N ILE A 200 -5.36 9.86 -5.71
CA ILE A 200 -4.42 9.07 -6.51
C ILE A 200 -4.36 9.60 -7.95
N ARG A 201 -5.52 9.89 -8.56
CA ARG A 201 -5.60 10.48 -9.91
C ARG A 201 -4.98 11.85 -9.97
N ALA A 202 -5.31 12.73 -9.01
CA ALA A 202 -4.74 14.07 -8.94
C ALA A 202 -3.21 14.06 -8.75
N ALA A 203 -2.68 13.03 -8.09
CA ALA A 203 -1.25 12.82 -7.92
C ALA A 203 -0.56 12.13 -9.13
N GLY A 204 -1.33 11.59 -10.10
CA GLY A 204 -0.78 10.82 -11.21
C GLY A 204 -0.08 9.54 -10.78
N LYS A 205 -0.58 8.88 -9.72
CA LYS A 205 0.03 7.70 -9.10
C LYS A 205 -0.75 6.42 -9.39
N ASN A 206 -0.21 5.27 -8.97
CA ASN A 206 -0.85 3.96 -9.03
C ASN A 206 -1.32 3.56 -10.44
N GLY A 207 -0.55 3.91 -11.48
CA GLY A 207 -0.90 3.61 -12.86
C GLY A 207 -1.93 4.56 -13.48
N TYR A 208 -2.36 5.62 -12.77
CA TYR A 208 -3.14 6.71 -13.33
C TYR A 208 -2.21 7.79 -13.84
N LEU A 209 -2.47 8.26 -15.06
CA LEU A 209 -1.77 9.43 -15.61
C LEU A 209 -2.43 10.69 -15.03
N LEU A 210 -1.62 11.75 -14.85
CA LEU A 210 -2.17 13.08 -14.59
C LEU A 210 -3.13 13.40 -15.74
N GLU A 211 -4.39 13.69 -15.42
CA GLU A 211 -5.32 14.23 -16.41
C GLU A 211 -4.76 15.61 -16.82
N ALA A 212 -4.58 15.82 -18.12
CA ALA A 212 -4.20 17.12 -18.62
C ALA A 212 -5.28 18.13 -18.18
N ASP A 213 -4.91 19.17 -17.47
CA ASP A 213 -5.83 20.25 -17.12
C ASP A 213 -6.33 20.89 -18.42
N PRO A 214 -7.61 20.74 -18.80
CA PRO A 214 -8.14 21.28 -20.05
C PRO A 214 -8.10 22.82 -20.11
N THR A 215 -7.80 23.48 -18.99
CA THR A 215 -7.68 24.94 -18.91
C THR A 215 -6.23 25.43 -19.07
N GLN A 216 -5.24 24.53 -19.06
CA GLN A 216 -3.85 24.87 -19.35
C GLN A 216 -3.54 24.62 -20.83
N PRO A 217 -2.92 25.57 -21.53
CA PRO A 217 -2.46 25.35 -22.88
C PRO A 217 -1.54 24.12 -22.89
N GLU A 218 -1.72 23.25 -23.88
CA GLU A 218 -0.99 21.98 -24.04
C GLU A 218 0.51 22.18 -23.75
N ASN A 219 0.91 21.83 -22.55
CA ASN A 219 2.31 21.86 -22.15
C ASN A 219 2.95 20.47 -22.41
N SER A 220 2.65 19.92 -23.60
CA SER A 220 3.25 18.68 -24.08
C SER A 220 4.79 18.74 -24.02
N ASP A 221 5.36 19.95 -24.23
CA ASP A 221 6.79 20.19 -24.19
C ASP A 221 7.38 20.10 -22.78
N TYR A 222 6.63 20.54 -21.73
CA TYR A 222 7.11 20.46 -20.35
C TYR A 222 7.21 19.01 -19.87
N TYR A 223 6.21 18.17 -20.15
CA TYR A 223 6.24 16.76 -19.80
C TYR A 223 7.29 15.97 -20.59
N ALA A 224 7.49 16.30 -21.86
CA ALA A 224 8.54 15.72 -22.66
C ALA A 224 9.93 16.10 -22.13
N LEU A 225 10.13 17.38 -21.74
CA LEU A 225 11.36 17.87 -21.13
C LEU A 225 11.60 17.27 -19.74
N TRP A 226 10.55 17.13 -18.93
CA TRP A 226 10.64 16.51 -17.60
C TRP A 226 11.02 15.02 -17.70
N ARG A 227 10.40 14.25 -18.60
CA ARG A 227 10.76 12.85 -18.87
C ARG A 227 12.20 12.73 -19.36
N ALA A 228 12.60 13.58 -20.31
CA ALA A 228 13.96 13.58 -20.82
C ALA A 228 15.00 13.95 -19.76
N ALA A 229 14.64 14.80 -18.78
CA ALA A 229 15.48 15.13 -17.64
C ALA A 229 15.58 13.95 -16.67
N GLN A 230 14.47 13.26 -16.40
CA GLN A 230 14.42 12.07 -15.54
C GLN A 230 15.25 10.92 -16.13
N ASP A 231 15.09 10.63 -17.43
CA ASP A 231 15.90 9.62 -18.13
C ASP A 231 17.41 9.94 -18.10
N LYS A 232 17.78 11.22 -18.12
CA LYS A 232 19.18 11.63 -17.97
C LYS A 232 19.69 11.41 -16.55
N LEU A 233 18.88 11.71 -15.53
CA LEU A 233 19.25 11.49 -14.13
C LEU A 233 19.41 9.99 -13.83
N ASP A 234 18.50 9.16 -14.35
CA ASP A 234 18.58 7.71 -14.18
C ASP A 234 19.84 7.12 -14.86
N ARG A 235 20.22 7.65 -16.03
CA ARG A 235 21.48 7.27 -16.71
C ARG A 235 22.73 7.72 -15.94
N ILE A 236 22.70 8.90 -15.33
CA ILE A 236 23.81 9.41 -14.51
C ILE A 236 23.95 8.55 -13.25
N ALA A 237 22.82 8.20 -12.60
CA ALA A 237 22.80 7.32 -11.44
C ALA A 237 23.38 5.93 -11.79
N LEU A 238 23.04 5.37 -12.95
CA LEU A 238 23.57 4.09 -13.41
C LEU A 238 25.10 4.14 -13.62
N ILE A 239 25.61 5.21 -14.21
CA ILE A 239 27.06 5.39 -14.45
C ILE A 239 27.83 5.51 -13.13
N LEU A 240 27.24 6.17 -12.11
CA LEU A 240 27.87 6.35 -10.79
C LEU A 240 27.86 5.08 -9.94
N THR A 241 27.08 4.06 -10.31
CA THR A 241 27.04 2.77 -9.61
C THR A 241 27.92 1.69 -10.25
N GLU A 242 28.55 1.99 -11.41
CA GLU A 242 29.46 1.07 -12.14
C GLU A 242 30.96 1.36 -11.85
N GLU A 243 31.28 2.27 -10.93
CA GLU A 243 32.63 2.50 -10.37
C GLU A 243 32.76 1.92 -8.95
#